data_94440984b147d031e0b5e4256b770d21
#
_entry.id   94440984b147d031e0b5e4256b770d21
#
_cell.length_a   1.000
_cell.length_b   1.000
_cell.length_c   1.000
_cell.angle_alpha   90.00
_cell.angle_beta   90.00
_cell.angle_gamma   90.00
#
_symmetry.space_group_name_H-M   'P 1'
#
loop_
_entity.id
_entity.type
_entity.pdbx_description
1 polymer ?
#
loop_
_entity_poly.entity_id
_entity_poly.type
_entity_poly.pdbx_seq_one_letter_code
_entity_poly.pdbx_strand_id
1 'polypeptide(L)'
;MKKKRKIVLIVSVAAALVLFGIFAVCSAYSTWIAPIEGETETVSSPEYADEEEPSEESSSLADDPSEEGSLDVGGDEESEAPTETTEDEEETEEKVEELPTLEFTSLGNGTCCVTGIGTVTSSYIVIPQKSPEGDVVTEIAEKAFFACEFIRAVDIPSTVSVIGDMAFADCPELVYISVDKSNKMYVDVGGILYSSDMSRIVACPAANGASSITLPTSVKIIAPMAFYGCGGLKTIYYDGSFEDWSKIAVGDMNYSLYTASIVCKETE
;
A
#
# COMPACT_ATOMS: atom_id res chain seq x y z
N MET A 1 46.95 -1.24 -1.01
CA MET A 1 45.50 -1.10 -0.76
C MET A 1 44.93 -2.47 -0.48
N LYS A 2 44.61 -2.81 0.78
CA LYS A 2 44.02 -4.10 1.16
C LYS A 2 42.50 -4.02 0.89
N LYS A 3 42.00 -4.81 -0.06
CA LYS A 3 40.57 -4.98 -0.33
C LYS A 3 39.97 -5.66 0.92
N LYS A 4 39.24 -4.92 1.74
CA LYS A 4 38.41 -5.48 2.84
C LYS A 4 37.33 -6.35 2.20
N ARG A 5 37.36 -7.66 2.43
CA ARG A 5 36.28 -8.58 2.08
C ARG A 5 35.15 -8.37 3.10
N LYS A 6 34.01 -7.90 2.64
CA LYS A 6 32.78 -7.90 3.46
C LYS A 6 32.33 -9.36 3.58
N ILE A 7 32.42 -9.92 4.76
CA ILE A 7 31.76 -11.20 5.05
C ILE A 7 30.32 -10.84 5.44
N VAL A 8 29.38 -11.29 4.64
CA VAL A 8 27.95 -11.13 4.90
C VAL A 8 27.49 -12.38 5.65
N LEU A 9 27.11 -12.22 6.91
CA LEU A 9 26.53 -13.30 7.68
C LEU A 9 25.04 -13.40 7.29
N ILE A 10 24.70 -14.38 6.47
CA ILE A 10 23.31 -14.68 6.12
C ILE A 10 22.81 -15.69 7.15
N VAL A 11 21.96 -15.24 8.06
CA VAL A 11 21.31 -16.14 9.02
C VAL A 11 19.84 -16.24 8.64
N SER A 12 19.41 -17.44 8.27
CA SER A 12 17.99 -17.74 8.14
C SER A 12 17.37 -17.77 9.55
N VAL A 13 16.27 -17.05 9.76
CA VAL A 13 15.56 -17.01 11.05
C VAL A 13 15.15 -18.41 11.52
N ALA A 14 14.97 -19.36 10.60
CA ALA A 14 14.75 -20.76 10.93
C ALA A 14 15.88 -21.40 11.75
N ALA A 15 17.13 -20.93 11.57
CA ALA A 15 18.28 -21.43 12.33
C ALA A 15 18.37 -20.80 13.75
N ALA A 16 17.86 -19.59 13.94
CA ALA A 16 17.84 -18.92 15.24
C ALA A 16 16.86 -19.56 16.23
N LEU A 17 15.74 -20.07 15.74
CA LEU A 17 14.73 -20.75 16.59
C LEU A 17 15.22 -22.09 17.18
N VAL A 18 16.17 -22.74 16.52
CA VAL A 18 16.78 -24.00 17.01
C VAL A 18 17.74 -23.74 18.18
N LEU A 19 18.32 -22.56 18.29
CA LEU A 19 19.28 -22.20 19.37
C LEU A 19 18.60 -21.75 20.66
N PHE A 20 17.34 -21.36 20.64
CA PHE A 20 16.60 -20.85 21.82
C PHE A 20 15.58 -21.81 22.43
N GLY A 21 15.59 -23.09 22.05
CA GLY A 21 14.91 -24.13 22.85
C GLY A 21 13.40 -24.02 22.98
N ILE A 22 12.69 -23.50 21.98
CA ILE A 22 11.23 -23.56 21.93
C ILE A 22 10.82 -24.83 21.17
N PHE A 23 10.90 -25.98 21.85
CA PHE A 23 10.19 -27.20 21.48
C PHE A 23 8.77 -27.11 22.03
N ALA A 24 7.82 -26.73 21.22
CA ALA A 24 6.43 -27.09 21.45
C ALA A 24 5.68 -27.16 20.12
N VAL A 25 5.38 -28.39 19.73
CA VAL A 25 4.29 -28.81 18.86
C VAL A 25 4.40 -28.44 17.38
N CYS A 26 5.11 -29.26 16.61
CA CYS A 26 4.75 -29.60 15.25
C CYS A 26 5.08 -31.07 15.01
N SER A 27 4.24 -31.93 15.59
CA SER A 27 4.11 -33.32 15.18
C SER A 27 2.88 -33.42 14.29
N ALA A 28 3.09 -33.45 13.01
CA ALA A 28 2.28 -34.04 11.97
C ALA A 28 2.43 -33.24 10.63
N TYR A 29 3.45 -33.57 9.85
CA TYR A 29 3.42 -33.57 8.38
C TYR A 29 4.82 -33.94 7.88
N SER A 30 5.18 -35.21 8.11
CA SER A 30 6.27 -35.84 7.38
C SER A 30 5.68 -37.00 6.58
N THR A 31 5.39 -36.74 5.33
CA THR A 31 5.40 -37.77 4.28
C THR A 31 5.41 -37.10 2.92
N TRP A 32 6.32 -37.59 2.05
CA TRP A 32 6.43 -37.35 0.63
C TRP A 32 7.27 -36.15 0.16
N ILE A 33 8.60 -36.34 0.11
CA ILE A 33 9.41 -35.95 -1.04
C ILE A 33 10.49 -37.00 -1.23
N ALA A 34 10.40 -37.74 -2.33
CA ALA A 34 11.47 -38.63 -2.82
C ALA A 34 12.57 -37.78 -3.49
N PRO A 35 13.85 -38.19 -3.44
CA PRO A 35 14.93 -37.48 -4.12
C PRO A 35 14.86 -37.71 -5.61
N ILE A 36 14.92 -36.63 -6.40
CA ILE A 36 15.19 -36.68 -7.84
C ILE A 36 16.69 -36.46 -7.98
N GLU A 37 17.41 -37.54 -8.32
CA GLU A 37 18.75 -37.49 -8.90
C GLU A 37 18.62 -37.16 -10.39
N GLY A 38 19.49 -36.27 -10.89
CA GLY A 38 19.73 -36.22 -12.33
C GLY A 38 20.01 -34.86 -12.95
N GLU A 39 21.27 -34.73 -13.32
CA GLU A 39 21.81 -34.03 -14.48
C GLU A 39 22.05 -32.52 -14.45
N THR A 40 23.34 -32.21 -14.40
CA THR A 40 23.96 -30.93 -14.72
C THR A 40 23.96 -30.68 -16.21
N GLU A 41 23.17 -29.78 -16.72
CA GLU A 41 23.39 -29.18 -18.03
C GLU A 41 23.90 -27.75 -17.88
N THR A 42 25.12 -27.55 -18.39
CA THR A 42 25.74 -26.25 -18.57
C THR A 42 25.10 -25.57 -19.77
N VAL A 43 24.34 -24.53 -19.55
CA VAL A 43 23.85 -23.65 -20.61
C VAL A 43 24.67 -22.36 -20.63
N SER A 44 25.36 -22.19 -21.74
CA SER A 44 26.15 -21.03 -22.12
C SER A 44 25.25 -19.78 -22.29
N SER A 45 25.76 -18.66 -21.82
CA SER A 45 25.17 -17.31 -21.98
C SER A 45 25.04 -16.94 -23.47
N PRO A 46 23.95 -16.31 -23.89
CA PRO A 46 23.94 -15.56 -25.14
C PRO A 46 24.50 -14.13 -24.92
N GLU A 47 25.43 -13.83 -25.80
CA GLU A 47 26.09 -12.57 -26.09
C GLU A 47 25.04 -11.52 -26.53
N TYR A 48 24.95 -10.39 -25.86
CA TYR A 48 24.14 -9.27 -26.31
C TYR A 48 24.94 -8.41 -27.27
N ALA A 49 24.44 -8.34 -28.49
CA ALA A 49 24.92 -7.42 -29.53
C ALA A 49 24.31 -6.02 -29.29
N ASP A 50 25.18 -5.01 -29.37
CA ASP A 50 24.84 -3.59 -29.44
C ASP A 50 23.98 -3.32 -30.67
N GLU A 51 22.86 -2.62 -30.51
CA GLU A 51 22.19 -1.91 -31.59
C GLU A 51 21.95 -0.46 -31.19
N GLU A 52 22.44 0.38 -32.11
CA GLU A 52 22.58 1.83 -32.07
C GLU A 52 21.22 2.57 -32.06
N GLU A 53 21.20 3.72 -31.37
CA GLU A 53 20.17 4.77 -31.51
C GLU A 53 20.19 5.41 -32.90
N PRO A 54 19.04 5.87 -33.42
CA PRO A 54 19.04 6.98 -34.38
C PRO A 54 18.47 8.26 -33.82
N SER A 55 19.28 9.27 -34.02
CA SER A 55 19.13 10.68 -33.77
C SER A 55 17.90 11.37 -34.35
N GLU A 56 17.57 12.45 -33.68
CA GLU A 56 16.69 13.58 -33.97
C GLU A 56 16.55 14.00 -35.44
N GLU A 57 15.33 14.38 -35.81
CA GLU A 57 15.13 15.53 -36.74
C GLU A 57 13.85 16.32 -36.40
N SER A 58 14.09 17.60 -36.27
CA SER A 58 13.16 18.71 -36.07
C SER A 58 12.51 19.17 -37.36
N SER A 59 11.24 19.60 -37.36
CA SER A 59 10.76 20.72 -38.21
C SER A 59 9.39 21.17 -37.69
N SER A 60 9.27 22.24 -37.22
CA SER A 60 8.83 23.66 -37.31
C SER A 60 7.80 23.99 -38.39
N LEU A 61 6.95 24.96 -37.99
CA LEU A 61 6.12 25.94 -38.72
C LEU A 61 4.65 25.55 -38.88
N ALA A 62 3.76 26.22 -38.15
CA ALA A 62 3.14 27.54 -38.37
C ALA A 62 1.98 27.48 -39.37
N ASP A 63 0.78 27.84 -38.97
CA ASP A 63 0.07 29.09 -39.23
C ASP A 63 -1.43 28.98 -38.91
N ASP A 64 -1.89 29.94 -38.15
CA ASP A 64 -3.27 30.43 -38.06
C ASP A 64 -3.57 31.28 -39.29
N PRO A 65 -4.80 31.51 -39.80
CA PRO A 65 -5.75 32.39 -39.12
C PRO A 65 -7.27 32.17 -39.36
N SER A 66 -8.04 32.67 -38.39
CA SER A 66 -9.31 33.43 -38.46
C SER A 66 -10.26 33.31 -39.68
N GLU A 67 -11.54 33.19 -39.41
CA GLU A 67 -12.57 34.11 -39.95
C GLU A 67 -13.89 34.07 -39.15
N GLU A 68 -14.31 35.28 -38.88
CA GLU A 68 -15.60 35.68 -38.33
C GLU A 68 -16.75 35.48 -39.35
N GLY A 69 -17.98 35.31 -38.84
CA GLY A 69 -19.17 35.36 -39.68
C GLY A 69 -20.46 35.54 -38.86
N SER A 70 -20.75 36.79 -38.58
CA SER A 70 -21.97 37.35 -38.04
C SER A 70 -23.13 37.32 -39.06
N LEU A 71 -24.38 37.44 -38.54
CA LEU A 71 -25.61 38.06 -39.04
C LEU A 71 -26.81 37.08 -38.91
N ASP A 72 -27.77 37.33 -38.11
CA ASP A 72 -28.76 38.42 -37.88
C ASP A 72 -30.12 38.14 -38.53
N VAL A 73 -31.19 38.56 -37.76
CA VAL A 73 -32.60 38.92 -38.13
C VAL A 73 -33.60 37.74 -38.24
N GLY A 74 -34.59 37.65 -37.33
CA GLY A 74 -35.71 38.51 -37.14
C GLY A 74 -37.04 37.78 -37.31
N GLY A 75 -37.98 38.07 -36.46
CA GLY A 75 -39.40 38.23 -36.88
C GLY A 75 -40.40 37.21 -36.38
N ASP A 76 -41.15 37.68 -35.44
CA ASP A 76 -42.60 37.91 -35.28
C ASP A 76 -43.51 36.74 -34.84
N GLU A 77 -44.07 36.96 -33.68
CA GLU A 77 -45.43 36.93 -33.16
C GLU A 77 -46.46 35.94 -33.80
N GLU A 78 -47.10 35.11 -32.99
CA GLU A 78 -48.51 35.27 -32.68
C GLU A 78 -49.01 34.28 -31.62
N SER A 79 -49.79 34.79 -30.74
CA SER A 79 -50.62 34.32 -29.66
C SER A 79 -51.50 33.11 -29.96
N GLU A 80 -51.64 32.21 -29.00
CA GLU A 80 -52.92 31.67 -28.51
C GLU A 80 -52.70 30.83 -27.22
N ALA A 81 -53.38 31.16 -26.15
CA ALA A 81 -53.66 30.37 -24.97
C ALA A 81 -55.16 30.07 -24.93
N PRO A 82 -55.72 29.24 -24.02
CA PRO A 82 -55.15 28.13 -23.20
C PRO A 82 -55.98 26.84 -23.35
N THR A 83 -55.42 25.69 -23.10
CA THR A 83 -56.16 24.49 -22.70
C THR A 83 -55.56 23.92 -21.45
N GLU A 84 -56.34 23.97 -20.36
CA GLU A 84 -56.10 23.25 -19.13
C GLU A 84 -56.04 21.76 -19.41
N THR A 85 -54.88 21.17 -19.19
CA THR A 85 -54.71 19.72 -19.00
C THR A 85 -54.15 19.53 -17.64
N THR A 86 -54.91 18.90 -16.77
CA THR A 86 -54.48 18.35 -15.49
C THR A 86 -53.37 17.37 -15.76
N GLU A 87 -52.14 17.77 -15.48
CA GLU A 87 -51.00 16.88 -15.43
C GLU A 87 -50.97 16.28 -14.04
N ASP A 88 -51.18 14.96 -13.97
CA ASP A 88 -50.85 14.14 -12.84
C ASP A 88 -49.33 14.32 -12.60
N GLU A 89 -48.97 15.00 -11.54
CA GLU A 89 -47.61 15.06 -11.04
C GLU A 89 -47.25 13.65 -10.56
N GLU A 90 -46.73 12.81 -11.45
CA GLU A 90 -45.91 11.68 -11.07
C GLU A 90 -44.65 12.26 -10.37
N GLU A 91 -44.67 12.26 -9.05
CA GLU A 91 -43.53 12.52 -8.20
C GLU A 91 -42.48 11.42 -8.51
N THR A 92 -41.66 11.66 -9.53
CA THR A 92 -40.47 10.84 -9.76
C THR A 92 -39.55 11.10 -8.57
N GLU A 93 -39.59 10.19 -7.60
CA GLU A 93 -38.54 10.11 -6.56
C GLU A 93 -37.21 10.01 -7.31
N GLU A 94 -36.54 11.13 -7.41
CA GLU A 94 -35.14 11.21 -7.86
C GLU A 94 -34.34 10.40 -6.85
N LYS A 95 -34.03 9.14 -7.21
CA LYS A 95 -33.16 8.29 -6.42
C LYS A 95 -31.81 8.99 -6.33
N VAL A 96 -31.60 9.69 -5.24
CA VAL A 96 -30.29 10.27 -4.90
C VAL A 96 -29.31 9.09 -4.83
N GLU A 97 -28.49 8.93 -5.86
CA GLU A 97 -27.40 7.97 -5.82
C GLU A 97 -26.42 8.45 -4.74
N GLU A 98 -26.47 7.81 -3.58
CA GLU A 98 -25.49 8.06 -2.52
C GLU A 98 -24.09 7.74 -3.06
N LEU A 99 -23.18 8.71 -2.96
CA LEU A 99 -21.79 8.53 -3.34
C LEU A 99 -21.16 7.43 -2.47
N PRO A 100 -20.33 6.56 -3.05
CA PRO A 100 -19.65 5.52 -2.29
C PRO A 100 -18.83 6.13 -1.14
N THR A 101 -19.06 5.68 0.07
CA THR A 101 -18.39 6.20 1.28
C THR A 101 -17.75 5.09 2.09
N LEU A 102 -16.66 5.43 2.79
CA LEU A 102 -16.09 4.58 3.85
C LEU A 102 -17.09 4.49 5.02
N GLU A 103 -16.94 3.47 5.83
CA GLU A 103 -17.65 3.34 7.10
C GLU A 103 -16.99 4.19 8.18
N PHE A 104 -17.82 4.95 8.94
CA PHE A 104 -17.35 5.79 10.03
C PHE A 104 -18.12 5.51 11.31
N THR A 105 -17.43 5.63 12.45
CA THR A 105 -18.05 5.60 13.78
C THR A 105 -17.65 6.88 14.51
N SER A 106 -18.64 7.68 14.93
CA SER A 106 -18.39 8.89 15.72
C SER A 106 -17.84 8.55 17.10
N LEU A 107 -16.82 9.28 17.54
CA LEU A 107 -16.22 9.17 18.87
C LEU A 107 -16.87 10.13 19.89
N GLY A 108 -17.88 10.92 19.46
CA GLY A 108 -18.73 11.74 20.32
C GLY A 108 -18.14 13.10 20.73
N ASN A 109 -17.01 13.51 20.18
CA ASN A 109 -16.32 14.78 20.48
C ASN A 109 -15.98 15.60 19.24
N GLY A 110 -16.73 15.40 18.13
CA GLY A 110 -16.45 16.00 16.82
C GLY A 110 -15.32 15.30 16.09
N THR A 111 -14.96 14.08 16.51
CA THR A 111 -14.03 13.21 15.80
C THR A 111 -14.66 11.86 15.49
N CYS A 112 -14.12 11.15 14.52
CA CYS A 112 -14.58 9.83 14.12
C CYS A 112 -13.43 8.89 13.77
N CYS A 113 -13.77 7.60 13.74
CA CYS A 113 -12.92 6.50 13.36
C CYS A 113 -13.41 5.89 12.03
N VAL A 114 -12.52 5.62 11.09
CA VAL A 114 -12.81 4.79 9.92
C VAL A 114 -12.85 3.35 10.38
N THR A 115 -13.99 2.68 10.21
CA THR A 115 -14.22 1.31 10.69
C THR A 115 -14.27 0.26 9.57
N GLY A 116 -14.39 0.70 8.32
CA GLY A 116 -14.45 -0.22 7.19
C GLY A 116 -14.45 0.45 5.83
N ILE A 117 -14.42 -0.39 4.80
CA ILE A 117 -14.44 0.03 3.39
C ILE A 117 -15.81 0.59 2.96
N GLY A 118 -16.89 0.28 3.71
CA GLY A 118 -18.24 0.73 3.39
C GLY A 118 -18.70 0.29 2.00
N THR A 119 -19.22 1.25 1.24
CA THR A 119 -19.72 1.04 -0.13
C THR A 119 -18.68 1.38 -1.21
N VAL A 120 -17.44 1.73 -0.83
CA VAL A 120 -16.36 2.08 -1.77
C VAL A 120 -15.94 0.86 -2.58
N THR A 121 -15.88 1.03 -3.91
CA THR A 121 -15.42 0.02 -4.87
C THR A 121 -14.13 0.42 -5.60
N SER A 122 -13.62 1.63 -5.33
CA SER A 122 -12.37 2.11 -5.90
C SER A 122 -11.18 1.33 -5.35
N SER A 123 -10.24 1.01 -6.20
CA SER A 123 -8.96 0.41 -5.78
C SER A 123 -7.98 1.43 -5.17
N TYR A 124 -8.27 2.70 -5.30
CA TYR A 124 -7.53 3.80 -4.69
C TYR A 124 -8.39 4.46 -3.62
N ILE A 125 -7.98 4.37 -2.39
CA ILE A 125 -8.69 4.87 -1.22
C ILE A 125 -8.04 6.16 -0.74
N VAL A 126 -8.80 7.24 -0.74
CA VAL A 126 -8.41 8.48 -0.07
C VAL A 126 -9.21 8.57 1.22
N ILE A 127 -8.55 8.43 2.36
CA ILE A 127 -9.19 8.64 3.66
C ILE A 127 -9.42 10.15 3.82
N PRO A 128 -10.67 10.62 3.97
CA PRO A 128 -10.95 12.04 4.05
C PRO A 128 -10.53 12.59 5.43
N GLN A 129 -10.28 13.90 5.51
CA GLN A 129 -10.02 14.57 6.80
C GLN A 129 -11.28 14.69 7.66
N LYS A 130 -12.47 14.57 7.07
CA LYS A 130 -13.77 14.64 7.74
C LYS A 130 -14.71 13.58 7.17
N SER A 131 -15.56 13.05 8.04
CA SER A 131 -16.69 12.19 7.63
C SER A 131 -17.77 13.01 6.92
N PRO A 132 -18.73 12.35 6.25
CA PRO A 132 -19.89 13.02 5.66
C PRO A 132 -20.69 13.86 6.69
N GLU A 133 -20.71 13.44 7.95
CA GLU A 133 -21.38 14.14 9.05
C GLU A 133 -20.58 15.35 9.57
N GLY A 134 -19.33 15.52 9.10
CA GLY A 134 -18.47 16.66 9.44
C GLY A 134 -17.50 16.40 10.60
N ASP A 135 -17.52 15.24 11.23
CA ASP A 135 -16.56 14.83 12.26
C ASP A 135 -15.15 14.68 11.66
N VAL A 136 -14.13 15.11 12.40
CA VAL A 136 -12.73 14.98 11.97
C VAL A 136 -12.30 13.52 12.07
N VAL A 137 -11.75 12.95 11.00
CA VAL A 137 -11.20 11.60 10.98
C VAL A 137 -9.86 11.59 11.70
N THR A 138 -9.83 10.99 12.89
CA THR A 138 -8.63 10.91 13.73
C THR A 138 -8.10 9.50 13.91
N GLU A 139 -8.92 8.49 13.59
CA GLU A 139 -8.57 7.11 13.82
C GLU A 139 -8.92 6.22 12.63
N ILE A 140 -8.14 5.15 12.46
CA ILE A 140 -8.46 4.00 11.61
C ILE A 140 -8.53 2.80 12.56
N ALA A 141 -9.66 2.11 12.58
CA ALA A 141 -9.91 0.99 13.48
C ALA A 141 -8.99 -0.19 13.22
N GLU A 142 -8.85 -1.05 14.22
CA GLU A 142 -8.28 -2.38 14.02
C GLU A 142 -9.05 -3.10 12.91
N LYS A 143 -8.30 -3.66 11.95
CA LYS A 143 -8.87 -4.40 10.82
C LYS A 143 -9.82 -3.62 9.90
N ALA A 144 -9.80 -2.29 9.89
CA ALA A 144 -10.72 -1.48 9.07
C ALA A 144 -10.74 -1.88 7.58
N PHE A 145 -9.59 -2.24 7.01
CA PHE A 145 -9.46 -2.70 5.62
C PHE A 145 -8.94 -4.15 5.53
N PHE A 146 -9.08 -4.92 6.61
CA PHE A 146 -8.58 -6.30 6.66
C PHE A 146 -9.21 -7.17 5.56
N ALA A 147 -8.38 -7.99 4.89
CA ALA A 147 -8.78 -8.89 3.81
C ALA A 147 -9.50 -8.19 2.64
N CYS A 148 -9.14 -6.93 2.37
CA CYS A 148 -9.69 -6.21 1.23
C CYS A 148 -8.93 -6.57 -0.04
N GLU A 149 -9.55 -7.37 -0.91
CA GLU A 149 -8.91 -8.00 -2.07
C GLU A 149 -8.63 -7.05 -3.24
N PHE A 150 -9.29 -5.87 -3.28
CA PHE A 150 -9.25 -5.00 -4.46
C PHE A 150 -8.51 -3.68 -4.26
N ILE A 151 -8.20 -3.29 -3.01
CA ILE A 151 -7.47 -2.03 -2.78
C ILE A 151 -5.99 -2.15 -3.18
N ARG A 152 -5.53 -1.15 -3.94
CA ARG A 152 -4.15 -1.07 -4.43
C ARG A 152 -3.34 0.05 -3.80
N ALA A 153 -4.03 1.11 -3.35
CA ALA A 153 -3.37 2.24 -2.73
C ALA A 153 -4.28 2.89 -1.68
N VAL A 154 -3.67 3.42 -0.62
CA VAL A 154 -4.36 4.15 0.45
C VAL A 154 -3.60 5.43 0.76
N ASP A 155 -4.30 6.58 0.76
CA ASP A 155 -3.79 7.86 1.24
C ASP A 155 -4.33 8.17 2.63
N ILE A 156 -3.42 8.40 3.57
CA ILE A 156 -3.72 8.69 4.97
C ILE A 156 -3.53 10.19 5.22
N PRO A 157 -4.58 10.93 5.66
CA PRO A 157 -4.50 12.37 5.89
C PRO A 157 -3.70 12.74 7.14
N SER A 158 -3.37 14.02 7.24
CA SER A 158 -2.64 14.56 8.41
C SER A 158 -3.40 14.50 9.73
N THR A 159 -4.73 14.33 9.68
CA THR A 159 -5.61 14.28 10.86
C THR A 159 -5.58 12.95 11.61
N VAL A 160 -5.19 11.86 10.93
CA VAL A 160 -5.13 10.52 11.52
C VAL A 160 -3.98 10.44 12.52
N SER A 161 -4.32 10.14 13.77
CA SER A 161 -3.38 10.02 14.89
C SER A 161 -3.31 8.61 15.48
N VAL A 162 -4.28 7.76 15.19
CA VAL A 162 -4.31 6.35 15.64
C VAL A 162 -4.65 5.44 14.48
N ILE A 163 -3.84 4.38 14.32
CA ILE A 163 -4.10 3.29 13.37
C ILE A 163 -4.05 1.99 14.15
N GLY A 164 -5.16 1.28 14.15
CA GLY A 164 -5.31 -0.01 14.82
C GLY A 164 -4.49 -1.11 14.15
N ASP A 165 -4.20 -2.15 14.92
CA ASP A 165 -3.44 -3.29 14.42
C ASP A 165 -4.19 -3.98 13.28
N MET A 166 -3.44 -4.51 12.32
CA MET A 166 -3.98 -5.23 11.16
C MET A 166 -4.92 -4.40 10.27
N ALA A 167 -4.95 -3.06 10.40
CA ALA A 167 -5.84 -2.20 9.62
C ALA A 167 -5.74 -2.43 8.11
N PHE A 168 -4.55 -2.74 7.59
CA PHE A 168 -4.26 -2.98 6.18
C PHE A 168 -3.71 -4.39 5.90
N ALA A 169 -3.89 -5.33 6.84
CA ALA A 169 -3.38 -6.67 6.68
C ALA A 169 -4.24 -7.51 5.73
N ASP A 170 -3.62 -8.51 5.10
CA ASP A 170 -4.29 -9.44 4.17
C ASP A 170 -4.96 -8.73 2.97
N CYS A 171 -4.34 -7.65 2.47
CA CYS A 171 -4.75 -6.94 1.27
C CYS A 171 -3.80 -7.33 0.11
N PRO A 172 -4.10 -8.39 -0.66
CA PRO A 172 -3.14 -8.99 -1.60
C PRO A 172 -2.75 -8.06 -2.76
N GLU A 173 -3.62 -7.13 -3.14
CA GLU A 173 -3.38 -6.18 -4.23
C GLU A 173 -2.78 -4.85 -3.76
N LEU A 174 -2.64 -4.64 -2.43
CA LEU A 174 -2.13 -3.38 -1.89
C LEU A 174 -0.65 -3.18 -2.24
N VAL A 175 -0.36 -2.13 -3.00
CA VAL A 175 0.98 -1.80 -3.52
C VAL A 175 1.70 -0.79 -2.63
N TYR A 176 1.00 0.26 -2.19
CA TYR A 176 1.58 1.29 -1.33
C TYR A 176 0.54 1.93 -0.40
N ILE A 177 1.05 2.44 0.72
CA ILE A 177 0.33 3.32 1.64
C ILE A 177 1.09 4.65 1.62
N SER A 178 0.37 5.76 1.38
CA SER A 178 0.91 7.11 1.37
C SER A 178 0.40 7.86 2.59
N VAL A 179 1.25 8.69 3.19
CA VAL A 179 0.92 9.49 4.37
C VAL A 179 1.16 10.96 4.05
N ASP A 180 0.18 11.81 4.36
CA ASP A 180 0.32 13.27 4.23
C ASP A 180 1.56 13.75 5.02
N LYS A 181 2.42 14.55 4.37
CA LYS A 181 3.69 15.05 4.93
C LYS A 181 3.50 15.88 6.20
N SER A 182 2.29 16.38 6.46
CA SER A 182 1.94 17.12 7.68
C SER A 182 1.48 16.21 8.82
N ASN A 183 1.32 14.90 8.58
CA ASN A 183 0.98 13.95 9.63
C ASN A 183 2.11 13.90 10.67
N LYS A 184 1.74 13.92 11.95
CA LYS A 184 2.69 13.98 13.07
C LYS A 184 2.98 12.60 13.70
N MET A 185 2.12 11.62 13.41
CA MET A 185 2.14 10.32 14.07
C MET A 185 2.66 9.20 13.15
N TYR A 186 2.55 9.40 11.83
CA TYR A 186 2.91 8.37 10.85
C TYR A 186 3.71 8.96 9.69
N VAL A 187 4.47 8.10 9.03
CA VAL A 187 5.23 8.38 7.81
C VAL A 187 5.27 7.13 6.94
N ASP A 188 5.30 7.30 5.64
CA ASP A 188 5.61 6.22 4.71
C ASP A 188 7.04 6.33 4.17
N VAL A 189 7.66 5.18 3.99
CA VAL A 189 8.95 5.06 3.32
C VAL A 189 8.86 3.91 2.31
N GLY A 190 8.95 4.26 1.03
CA GLY A 190 8.79 3.26 -0.04
C GLY A 190 7.42 2.56 -0.03
N GLY A 191 6.38 3.24 0.41
CA GLY A 191 5.02 2.72 0.53
C GLY A 191 4.76 1.87 1.77
N ILE A 192 5.77 1.67 2.62
CA ILE A 192 5.65 0.96 3.91
C ILE A 192 5.29 1.99 4.99
N LEU A 193 4.30 1.68 5.80
CA LEU A 193 3.79 2.54 6.86
C LEU A 193 4.56 2.36 8.17
N TYR A 194 5.07 3.47 8.72
CA TYR A 194 5.80 3.54 9.99
C TYR A 194 5.14 4.54 10.96
N SER A 195 5.44 4.40 12.25
CA SER A 195 5.32 5.54 13.19
C SER A 195 6.27 6.66 12.77
N SER A 196 5.95 7.92 13.09
CA SER A 196 6.73 9.09 12.65
C SER A 196 8.19 9.09 13.13
N ASP A 197 8.47 8.46 14.27
CA ASP A 197 9.83 8.23 14.82
C ASP A 197 10.53 7.00 14.21
N MET A 198 9.86 6.30 13.29
CA MET A 198 10.31 5.07 12.65
C MET A 198 10.64 3.94 13.64
N SER A 199 10.08 3.99 14.85
CA SER A 199 10.29 2.94 15.86
C SER A 199 9.38 1.72 15.65
N ARG A 200 8.23 1.90 14.97
CA ARG A 200 7.26 0.85 14.70
C ARG A 200 6.95 0.75 13.21
N ILE A 201 7.03 -0.47 12.67
CA ILE A 201 6.45 -0.80 11.36
C ILE A 201 5.00 -1.19 11.59
N VAL A 202 4.08 -0.44 10.97
CA VAL A 202 2.63 -0.64 11.11
C VAL A 202 2.12 -1.59 10.03
N ALA A 203 2.50 -1.37 8.76
CA ALA A 203 2.11 -2.22 7.65
C ALA A 203 3.09 -2.13 6.48
N CYS A 204 3.41 -3.28 5.89
CA CYS A 204 4.09 -3.41 4.61
C CYS A 204 3.08 -3.96 3.60
N PRO A 205 2.72 -3.22 2.54
CA PRO A 205 1.78 -3.69 1.54
C PRO A 205 2.22 -5.00 0.88
N ALA A 206 1.30 -5.96 0.76
CA ALA A 206 1.60 -7.30 0.26
C ALA A 206 2.12 -7.30 -1.20
N ALA A 207 1.58 -6.42 -2.04
CA ALA A 207 1.98 -6.24 -3.44
C ALA A 207 3.00 -5.10 -3.64
N ASN A 208 3.73 -4.68 -2.61
CA ASN A 208 4.75 -3.60 -2.70
C ASN A 208 5.82 -3.88 -3.77
N GLY A 209 6.07 -5.16 -4.09
CA GLY A 209 6.97 -5.58 -5.16
C GLY A 209 8.46 -5.50 -4.80
N ALA A 210 8.81 -4.98 -3.63
CA ALA A 210 10.20 -4.91 -3.20
C ALA A 210 10.73 -6.31 -2.85
N SER A 211 11.78 -6.75 -3.55
CA SER A 211 12.49 -7.97 -3.19
C SER A 211 13.43 -7.78 -2.01
N SER A 212 13.77 -6.55 -1.69
CA SER A 212 14.59 -6.18 -0.54
C SER A 212 14.17 -4.84 0.04
N ILE A 213 14.25 -4.71 1.36
CA ILE A 213 14.01 -3.47 2.10
C ILE A 213 15.17 -3.19 3.04
N THR A 214 15.35 -1.92 3.41
CA THR A 214 16.32 -1.51 4.42
C THR A 214 15.57 -0.97 5.63
N LEU A 215 15.86 -1.52 6.81
CA LEU A 215 15.27 -1.10 8.07
C LEU A 215 16.32 -0.35 8.90
N PRO A 216 15.97 0.85 9.40
CA PRO A 216 16.87 1.64 10.24
C PRO A 216 16.96 1.06 11.68
N THR A 217 18.00 1.44 12.41
CA THR A 217 18.20 1.03 13.82
C THR A 217 17.14 1.59 14.78
N SER A 218 16.34 2.55 14.35
CA SER A 218 15.20 3.08 15.11
C SER A 218 14.09 2.05 15.29
N VAL A 219 13.94 1.08 14.38
CA VAL A 219 12.89 0.06 14.45
C VAL A 219 13.07 -0.81 15.70
N LYS A 220 12.02 -0.86 16.52
CA LYS A 220 11.94 -1.64 17.77
C LYS A 220 10.75 -2.60 17.76
N ILE A 221 9.73 -2.30 16.98
CA ILE A 221 8.47 -3.05 16.94
C ILE A 221 8.06 -3.27 15.48
N ILE A 222 7.66 -4.49 15.18
CA ILE A 222 6.95 -4.86 13.95
C ILE A 222 5.54 -5.29 14.37
N ALA A 223 4.53 -4.58 13.89
CA ALA A 223 3.14 -4.85 14.26
C ALA A 223 2.68 -6.27 13.84
N PRO A 224 1.64 -6.81 14.47
CA PRO A 224 1.05 -8.08 14.03
C PRO A 224 0.64 -7.99 12.55
N MET A 225 0.94 -9.03 11.78
CA MET A 225 0.64 -9.13 10.35
C MET A 225 1.22 -7.99 9.47
N ALA A 226 2.16 -7.19 9.97
CA ALA A 226 2.72 -6.06 9.21
C ALA A 226 3.39 -6.51 7.90
N PHE A 227 3.93 -7.71 7.83
CA PHE A 227 4.52 -8.32 6.62
C PHE A 227 3.72 -9.52 6.11
N TYR A 228 2.44 -9.62 6.48
CA TYR A 228 1.59 -10.69 5.97
C TYR A 228 1.40 -10.54 4.46
N GLY A 229 1.54 -11.62 3.72
CA GLY A 229 1.40 -11.60 2.26
C GLY A 229 2.60 -11.06 1.48
N CYS A 230 3.64 -10.51 2.12
CA CYS A 230 4.84 -9.98 1.45
C CYS A 230 5.76 -11.11 0.90
N GLY A 231 5.21 -12.06 0.15
CA GLY A 231 5.93 -13.24 -0.36
C GLY A 231 7.07 -12.91 -1.35
N GLY A 232 7.04 -11.72 -1.94
CA GLY A 232 8.11 -11.20 -2.81
C GLY A 232 9.38 -10.81 -2.07
N LEU A 233 9.30 -10.52 -0.76
CA LEU A 233 10.42 -10.06 0.05
C LEU A 233 11.44 -11.18 0.28
N LYS A 234 12.68 -11.00 -0.20
CA LYS A 234 13.77 -11.98 -0.11
C LYS A 234 14.86 -11.58 0.87
N THR A 235 15.09 -10.27 1.04
CA THR A 235 16.19 -9.76 1.85
C THR A 235 15.76 -8.55 2.66
N ILE A 236 16.12 -8.55 3.94
CA ILE A 236 15.99 -7.39 4.82
C ILE A 236 17.40 -6.95 5.21
N TYR A 237 17.78 -5.75 4.80
CA TYR A 237 18.99 -5.09 5.27
C TYR A 237 18.64 -4.33 6.54
N TYR A 238 19.32 -4.67 7.63
CA TYR A 238 19.17 -3.95 8.90
C TYR A 238 20.42 -3.10 9.16
N ASP A 239 20.20 -1.81 9.41
CA ASP A 239 21.29 -0.86 9.61
C ASP A 239 22.07 -1.02 10.93
N GLY A 240 21.63 -1.90 11.80
CA GLY A 240 22.26 -2.26 13.08
C GLY A 240 22.91 -3.64 13.08
N SER A 241 23.37 -4.04 14.28
CA SER A 241 23.95 -5.36 14.52
C SER A 241 22.87 -6.46 14.56
N PHE A 242 23.28 -7.71 14.43
CA PHE A 242 22.39 -8.86 14.64
C PHE A 242 21.84 -8.92 16.08
N GLU A 243 22.65 -8.48 17.06
CA GLU A 243 22.19 -8.39 18.44
C GLU A 243 21.03 -7.40 18.58
N ASP A 244 21.10 -6.24 17.90
CA ASP A 244 20.01 -5.25 17.93
C ASP A 244 18.79 -5.74 17.17
N TRP A 245 18.97 -6.42 16.02
CA TRP A 245 17.89 -7.08 15.30
C TRP A 245 17.13 -8.06 16.20
N SER A 246 17.85 -8.87 16.98
CA SER A 246 17.26 -9.89 17.85
C SER A 246 16.40 -9.31 18.99
N LYS A 247 16.53 -8.02 19.28
CA LYS A 247 15.74 -7.29 20.30
C LYS A 247 14.45 -6.69 19.75
N ILE A 248 14.24 -6.71 18.42
CA ILE A 248 13.02 -6.18 17.81
C ILE A 248 11.85 -7.06 18.22
N ALA A 249 10.82 -6.44 18.80
CA ALA A 249 9.57 -7.12 19.12
C ALA A 249 8.77 -7.34 17.82
N VAL A 250 8.63 -8.60 17.41
CA VAL A 250 7.89 -8.98 16.21
C VAL A 250 6.53 -9.51 16.62
N GLY A 251 5.46 -8.85 16.16
CA GLY A 251 4.09 -9.30 16.35
C GLY A 251 3.78 -10.58 15.56
N ASP A 252 2.65 -11.19 15.87
CA ASP A 252 2.23 -12.46 15.29
C ASP A 252 2.02 -12.42 13.78
N MET A 253 2.09 -13.59 13.12
CA MET A 253 1.74 -13.83 11.72
C MET A 253 2.59 -13.05 10.69
N ASN A 254 3.81 -12.68 11.03
CA ASN A 254 4.78 -12.05 10.12
C ASN A 254 5.63 -13.11 9.36
N TYR A 255 4.96 -14.07 8.70
CA TYR A 255 5.61 -15.25 8.10
C TYR A 255 6.65 -14.90 7.03
N SER A 256 6.46 -13.83 6.29
CA SER A 256 7.42 -13.38 5.26
C SER A 256 8.79 -13.03 5.83
N LEU A 257 8.86 -12.59 7.10
CA LEU A 257 10.12 -12.32 7.77
C LEU A 257 10.94 -13.59 8.03
N TYR A 258 10.26 -14.73 8.27
CA TYR A 258 10.94 -16.01 8.55
C TYR A 258 11.52 -16.66 7.27
N THR A 259 11.08 -16.22 6.11
CA THR A 259 11.57 -16.70 4.81
C THR A 259 12.59 -15.76 4.17
N ALA A 260 12.66 -14.52 4.61
CA ALA A 260 13.62 -13.54 4.14
C ALA A 260 15.01 -13.72 4.80
N SER A 261 16.06 -13.41 4.06
CA SER A 261 17.42 -13.34 4.59
C SER A 261 17.61 -12.01 5.32
N ILE A 262 18.08 -12.04 6.55
CA ILE A 262 18.41 -10.86 7.33
C ILE A 262 19.90 -10.56 7.18
N VAL A 263 20.23 -9.35 6.73
CA VAL A 263 21.59 -8.88 6.53
C VAL A 263 21.81 -7.67 7.44
N CYS A 264 22.60 -7.87 8.50
CA CYS A 264 22.95 -6.82 9.46
C CYS A 264 24.31 -6.20 9.14
N LYS A 265 24.55 -4.98 9.62
CA LYS A 265 25.89 -4.39 9.61
C LYS A 265 26.78 -5.09 10.63
N GLU A 266 28.01 -5.38 10.23
CA GLU A 266 29.01 -5.87 11.19
C GLU A 266 29.35 -4.73 12.16
N THR A 267 29.35 -5.02 13.46
CA THR A 267 29.95 -4.16 14.47
C THR A 267 31.48 -4.32 14.39
N GLU A 268 32.19 -3.22 14.11
CA GLU A 268 33.66 -3.19 14.16
C GLU A 268 34.18 -3.39 15.59
#